data_d5be791438143a648a6ec3a51788a623
#
_entry.id   d5be791438143a648a6ec3a51788a623
#
_cell.length_a   1.000
_cell.length_b   1.000
_cell.length_c   1.000
_cell.angle_alpha   90.00
_cell.angle_beta   90.00
_cell.angle_gamma   90.00
#
_symmetry.space_group_name_H-M   'P 1'
#
loop_
_entity.id
_entity.type
_entity.pdbx_description
1 polymer ?
#
loop_
_entity_poly.entity_id
_entity_poly.type
_entity_poly.pdbx_seq_one_letter_code
_entity_poly.pdbx_strand_id
1 'polypeptide(L)'
;MALPPIDMHSLVEALHELAQRLESAQGVLLQGEALHDYRVALRRLAAITPLLHAGIGGVEIMDIIKKELSQSNSLRDQDVLLTYLTRQMPELVCQASMAQSAYQISNKRLHLVINSVVHWLPPVSKLEQSNFAVRYSLLQLRSWTLLRERLMQLERLLAGSSSANETVIKSAHRLRIAIKGTRYLLEWQETFARSALSVWPELRLWQDKLGYASDRWMIVSWLQQHDWQEHALRMGSELTQWQRQLPEWLPSLRHGCNYQLQLSSGTSLSGYFFH
;
A
#
# COMPACT_ATOMS: atom_id res chain seq x y z
N MET A 1 0.33 -7.10 -25.52
CA MET A 1 -1.09 -7.39 -25.24
C MET A 1 -1.80 -6.06 -25.08
N ALA A 2 -2.76 -5.73 -25.96
CA ALA A 2 -3.51 -4.49 -25.81
C ALA A 2 -4.31 -4.55 -24.50
N LEU A 3 -4.39 -3.42 -23.79
CA LEU A 3 -5.28 -3.32 -22.62
C LEU A 3 -6.71 -3.61 -23.10
N PRO A 4 -7.51 -4.36 -22.32
CA PRO A 4 -8.92 -4.53 -22.62
C PRO A 4 -9.62 -3.17 -22.70
N PRO A 5 -10.73 -3.04 -23.42
CA PRO A 5 -11.49 -1.79 -23.47
C PRO A 5 -11.84 -1.35 -22.06
N ILE A 6 -11.58 -0.08 -21.77
CA ILE A 6 -11.78 0.51 -20.44
C ILE A 6 -13.25 0.88 -20.30
N ASP A 7 -13.89 0.31 -19.30
CA ASP A 7 -15.23 0.69 -18.91
C ASP A 7 -15.19 1.93 -17.98
N MET A 8 -15.33 3.09 -18.59
CA MET A 8 -15.34 4.36 -17.87
C MET A 8 -16.52 4.47 -16.88
N HIS A 9 -17.63 3.79 -17.16
CA HIS A 9 -18.79 3.78 -16.25
C HIS A 9 -18.44 3.08 -14.94
N SER A 10 -17.90 1.88 -15.01
CA SER A 10 -17.43 1.15 -13.82
C SER A 10 -16.35 1.91 -13.03
N LEU A 11 -15.47 2.64 -13.71
CA LEU A 11 -14.49 3.49 -13.04
C LEU A 11 -15.18 4.63 -12.25
N VAL A 12 -16.16 5.31 -12.84
CA VAL A 12 -16.91 6.40 -12.21
C VAL A 12 -17.72 5.88 -11.01
N GLU A 13 -18.41 4.74 -11.16
CA GLU A 13 -19.15 4.10 -10.06
C GLU A 13 -18.22 3.75 -8.89
N ALA A 14 -17.08 3.12 -9.15
CA ALA A 14 -16.14 2.76 -8.10
C ALA A 14 -15.50 3.98 -7.40
N LEU A 15 -15.29 5.08 -8.12
CA LEU A 15 -14.85 6.34 -7.51
C LEU A 15 -15.94 6.96 -6.64
N HIS A 16 -17.20 6.85 -7.07
CA HIS A 16 -18.34 7.33 -6.28
C HIS A 16 -18.50 6.54 -4.97
N GLU A 17 -18.46 5.21 -5.04
CA GLU A 17 -18.45 4.36 -3.85
C GLU A 17 -17.31 4.70 -2.90
N LEU A 18 -16.11 4.95 -3.46
CA LEU A 18 -14.96 5.32 -2.65
C LEU A 18 -15.15 6.66 -1.94
N ALA A 19 -15.75 7.66 -2.62
CA ALA A 19 -16.09 8.95 -2.03
C ALA A 19 -17.11 8.77 -0.89
N GLN A 20 -18.15 7.97 -1.09
CA GLN A 20 -19.17 7.67 -0.05
C GLN A 20 -18.55 7.00 1.19
N ARG A 21 -17.62 6.05 0.99
CA ARG A 21 -16.91 5.41 2.12
C ARG A 21 -16.05 6.40 2.91
N LEU A 22 -15.41 7.33 2.23
CA LEU A 22 -14.64 8.39 2.89
C LEU A 22 -15.55 9.39 3.60
N GLU A 23 -16.71 9.70 3.02
CA GLU A 23 -17.70 10.60 3.60
C GLU A 23 -18.32 10.01 4.87
N SER A 24 -18.68 8.72 4.87
CA SER A 24 -19.21 8.04 6.06
C SER A 24 -18.24 7.97 7.23
N ALA A 25 -16.94 8.13 6.98
CA ALA A 25 -15.90 8.20 8.01
C ALA A 25 -15.76 9.61 8.63
N GLN A 26 -16.42 10.63 8.09
CA GLN A 26 -16.35 12.01 8.63
C GLN A 26 -16.98 12.10 10.02
N GLY A 27 -16.29 12.78 10.93
CA GLY A 27 -16.78 13.04 12.28
C GLY A 27 -16.85 11.81 13.20
N VAL A 28 -16.46 10.63 12.68
CA VAL A 28 -16.45 9.39 13.44
C VAL A 28 -15.06 9.18 14.08
N LEU A 29 -15.06 8.70 15.32
CA LEU A 29 -13.85 8.22 15.97
C LEU A 29 -13.49 6.85 15.36
N LEU A 30 -12.46 6.82 14.53
CA LEU A 30 -12.04 5.59 13.86
C LEU A 30 -11.10 4.78 14.73
N GLN A 31 -11.46 3.51 14.93
CA GLN A 31 -10.66 2.50 15.66
C GLN A 31 -10.78 1.16 14.95
N GLY A 32 -9.77 0.28 15.15
CA GLY A 32 -9.82 -1.09 14.68
C GLY A 32 -10.14 -1.22 13.19
N GLU A 33 -11.18 -1.96 12.86
CA GLU A 33 -11.57 -2.25 11.48
C GLU A 33 -12.01 -1.00 10.70
N ALA A 34 -12.74 -0.07 11.32
CA ALA A 34 -13.16 1.17 10.67
C ALA A 34 -11.94 2.04 10.27
N LEU A 35 -10.92 2.12 11.13
CA LEU A 35 -9.66 2.77 10.78
C LEU A 35 -8.93 2.03 9.66
N HIS A 36 -8.94 0.69 9.68
CA HIS A 36 -8.35 -0.11 8.62
C HIS A 36 -9.01 0.19 7.27
N ASP A 37 -10.33 0.15 7.20
CA ASP A 37 -11.09 0.38 5.96
C ASP A 37 -10.91 1.79 5.42
N TYR A 38 -10.91 2.80 6.29
CA TYR A 38 -10.57 4.17 5.91
C TYR A 38 -9.18 4.26 5.28
N ARG A 39 -8.18 3.62 5.86
CA ARG A 39 -6.80 3.60 5.34
C ARG A 39 -6.69 2.84 4.02
N VAL A 40 -7.47 1.77 3.84
CA VAL A 40 -7.56 1.04 2.55
C VAL A 40 -8.18 1.95 1.49
N ALA A 41 -9.25 2.65 1.80
CA ALA A 41 -9.89 3.60 0.88
C ALA A 41 -8.92 4.70 0.44
N LEU A 42 -8.18 5.33 1.37
CA LEU A 42 -7.16 6.33 1.03
C LEU A 42 -6.04 5.77 0.14
N ARG A 43 -5.59 4.53 0.38
CA ARG A 43 -4.55 3.90 -0.46
C ARG A 43 -5.05 3.56 -1.86
N ARG A 44 -6.29 3.09 -1.99
CA ARG A 44 -6.93 2.87 -3.30
C ARG A 44 -7.01 4.18 -4.07
N LEU A 45 -7.45 5.25 -3.43
CA LEU A 45 -7.48 6.57 -4.04
C LEU A 45 -6.08 7.04 -4.45
N ALA A 46 -5.07 6.91 -3.58
CA ALA A 46 -3.69 7.26 -3.90
C ALA A 46 -3.15 6.54 -5.14
N ALA A 47 -3.53 5.28 -5.35
CA ALA A 47 -3.05 4.50 -6.49
C ALA A 47 -3.57 5.04 -7.84
N ILE A 48 -4.80 5.59 -7.88
CA ILE A 48 -5.42 6.08 -9.12
C ILE A 48 -5.29 7.59 -9.33
N THR A 49 -5.04 8.36 -8.27
CA THR A 49 -4.91 9.83 -8.33
C THR A 49 -3.99 10.33 -9.45
N PRO A 50 -2.81 9.71 -9.73
CA PRO A 50 -1.96 10.16 -10.82
C PRO A 50 -2.58 10.04 -12.22
N LEU A 51 -3.63 9.22 -12.39
CA LEU A 51 -4.35 9.08 -13.65
C LEU A 51 -5.43 10.14 -13.80
N LEU A 52 -6.08 10.49 -12.70
CA LEU A 52 -7.20 11.43 -12.68
C LEU A 52 -6.72 12.88 -12.79
N HIS A 53 -5.54 13.19 -12.26
CA HIS A 53 -4.96 14.53 -12.30
C HIS A 53 -3.59 14.55 -12.97
N ALA A 54 -3.53 15.23 -14.10
CA ALA A 54 -2.27 15.51 -14.82
C ALA A 54 -1.63 16.86 -14.41
N GLY A 55 -2.15 17.56 -13.39
CA GLY A 55 -1.73 18.90 -13.02
C GLY A 55 -1.49 19.13 -11.53
N ILE A 56 -1.29 20.38 -11.15
CA ILE A 56 -0.93 20.85 -9.79
C ILE A 56 -1.93 20.33 -8.73
N GLY A 57 -3.22 20.28 -9.03
CA GLY A 57 -4.23 19.77 -8.08
C GLY A 57 -4.04 18.32 -7.65
N GLY A 58 -3.44 17.46 -8.51
CA GLY A 58 -3.12 16.07 -8.15
C GLY A 58 -2.03 15.94 -7.09
N VAL A 59 -1.07 16.87 -7.08
CA VAL A 59 0.01 16.91 -6.08
C VAL A 59 -0.56 17.26 -4.70
N GLU A 60 -1.43 18.27 -4.62
CA GLU A 60 -2.08 18.65 -3.37
C GLU A 60 -2.87 17.51 -2.74
N ILE A 61 -3.65 16.79 -3.55
CA ILE A 61 -4.46 15.68 -3.06
C ILE A 61 -3.59 14.51 -2.59
N MET A 62 -2.53 14.19 -3.33
CA MET A 62 -1.58 13.17 -2.92
C MET A 62 -0.91 13.53 -1.59
N ASP A 63 -0.62 14.81 -1.37
CA ASP A 63 0.01 15.26 -0.11
C ASP A 63 -0.99 15.23 1.06
N ILE A 64 -2.26 15.55 0.83
CA ILE A 64 -3.32 15.36 1.82
C ILE A 64 -3.46 13.88 2.17
N ILE A 65 -3.57 12.98 1.18
CA ILE A 65 -3.70 11.54 1.40
C ILE A 65 -2.49 11.00 2.17
N LYS A 66 -1.27 11.37 1.79
CA LYS A 66 -0.05 10.95 2.50
C LYS A 66 -0.05 11.43 3.94
N LYS A 67 -0.47 12.66 4.19
CA LYS A 67 -0.54 13.24 5.53
C LYS A 67 -1.56 12.50 6.40
N GLU A 68 -2.77 12.21 5.88
CA GLU A 68 -3.79 11.43 6.58
C GLU A 68 -3.29 10.00 6.89
N LEU A 69 -2.68 9.33 5.91
CA LEU A 69 -2.07 8.01 6.11
C LEU A 69 -0.96 8.04 7.17
N SER A 70 -0.13 9.08 7.17
CA SER A 70 0.96 9.24 8.14
C SER A 70 0.42 9.48 9.55
N GLN A 71 -0.56 10.36 9.72
CA GLN A 71 -1.17 10.66 11.01
C GLN A 71 -1.90 9.46 11.63
N SER A 72 -2.51 8.62 10.80
CA SER A 72 -3.16 7.39 11.25
C SER A 72 -2.20 6.20 11.46
N ASN A 73 -0.89 6.35 11.19
CA ASN A 73 0.07 5.26 11.38
C ASN A 73 0.25 4.88 12.85
N SER A 74 0.40 5.88 13.75
CA SER A 74 0.61 5.64 15.18
C SER A 74 -0.51 4.83 15.80
N LEU A 75 -1.76 5.11 15.42
CA LEU A 75 -2.92 4.35 15.91
C LEU A 75 -2.95 2.92 15.38
N ARG A 76 -2.68 2.75 14.09
CA ARG A 76 -2.58 1.42 13.52
C ARG A 76 -1.46 0.60 14.18
N ASP A 77 -0.34 1.23 14.46
CA ASP A 77 0.78 0.57 15.13
C ASP A 77 0.42 0.23 16.59
N GLN A 78 -0.34 1.07 17.25
CA GLN A 78 -0.91 0.81 18.56
C GLN A 78 -1.93 -0.35 18.56
N ASP A 79 -2.84 -0.41 17.58
CA ASP A 79 -3.77 -1.53 17.43
C ASP A 79 -3.04 -2.86 17.23
N VAL A 80 -1.96 -2.87 16.43
CA VAL A 80 -1.12 -4.06 16.22
C VAL A 80 -0.42 -4.46 17.52
N LEU A 81 0.15 -3.49 18.24
CA LEU A 81 0.81 -3.72 19.52
C LEU A 81 -0.17 -4.33 20.55
N LEU A 82 -1.32 -3.69 20.75
CA LEU A 82 -2.33 -4.15 21.69
C LEU A 82 -2.85 -5.54 21.33
N THR A 83 -3.10 -5.80 20.03
CA THR A 83 -3.52 -7.12 19.58
C THR A 83 -2.47 -8.19 19.89
N TYR A 84 -1.20 -7.87 19.70
CA TYR A 84 -0.11 -8.77 20.04
C TYR A 84 -0.01 -9.00 21.55
N LEU A 85 0.03 -7.92 22.34
CA LEU A 85 0.15 -8.00 23.79
C LEU A 85 -1.02 -8.77 24.43
N THR A 86 -2.25 -8.50 23.99
CA THR A 86 -3.43 -9.23 24.49
C THR A 86 -3.33 -10.73 24.29
N ARG A 87 -2.68 -11.18 23.22
CA ARG A 87 -2.55 -12.61 22.91
C ARG A 87 -1.33 -13.28 23.55
N GLN A 88 -0.22 -12.55 23.67
CA GLN A 88 1.08 -13.12 24.02
C GLN A 88 1.59 -12.67 25.40
N MET A 89 1.17 -11.51 25.88
CA MET A 89 1.67 -10.84 27.08
C MET A 89 0.56 -9.99 27.72
N PRO A 90 -0.54 -10.63 28.18
CA PRO A 90 -1.71 -9.89 28.68
C PRO A 90 -1.38 -8.98 29.88
N GLU A 91 -0.33 -9.30 30.64
CA GLU A 91 0.15 -8.51 31.78
C GLU A 91 0.67 -7.12 31.36
N LEU A 92 1.08 -6.95 30.10
CA LEU A 92 1.60 -5.67 29.59
C LEU A 92 0.53 -4.79 28.93
N VAL A 93 -0.67 -5.29 28.73
CA VAL A 93 -1.76 -4.58 28.04
C VAL A 93 -2.10 -3.25 28.74
N CYS A 94 -2.12 -3.24 30.07
CA CYS A 94 -2.41 -2.01 30.82
C CYS A 94 -1.39 -0.90 30.55
N GLN A 95 -0.11 -1.24 30.42
CA GLN A 95 0.95 -0.26 30.13
C GLN A 95 0.83 0.31 28.72
N ALA A 96 0.45 -0.51 27.74
CA ALA A 96 0.25 -0.09 26.36
C ALA A 96 -1.07 0.66 26.14
N SER A 97 -2.11 0.35 26.92
CA SER A 97 -3.45 0.96 26.77
C SER A 97 -3.53 2.41 27.24
N MET A 98 -2.66 2.84 28.13
CA MET A 98 -2.66 4.22 28.66
C MET A 98 -2.44 5.29 27.60
N ALA A 99 -1.98 4.89 26.39
CA ALA A 99 -1.74 5.78 25.26
C ALA A 99 -2.87 5.73 24.19
N GLN A 100 -3.99 5.05 24.46
CA GLN A 100 -5.03 4.86 23.45
C GLN A 100 -5.75 6.18 23.15
N SER A 101 -5.32 6.83 22.08
CA SER A 101 -5.99 8.00 21.51
C SER A 101 -6.79 7.56 20.29
N ALA A 102 -8.08 7.85 20.30
CA ALA A 102 -8.93 7.68 19.13
C ALA A 102 -8.55 8.69 18.05
N TYR A 103 -8.53 8.27 16.80
CA TYR A 103 -8.24 9.16 15.69
C TYR A 103 -9.50 9.86 15.21
N GLN A 104 -9.53 11.16 15.39
CA GLN A 104 -10.55 11.99 14.81
C GLN A 104 -10.03 12.61 13.52
N ILE A 105 -10.64 12.20 12.42
CA ILE A 105 -10.30 12.77 11.11
C ILE A 105 -10.61 14.26 11.14
N SER A 106 -9.66 15.08 10.70
CA SER A 106 -9.96 16.48 10.46
C SER A 106 -11.00 16.58 9.34
N ASN A 107 -12.25 16.90 9.69
CA ASN A 107 -13.35 17.05 8.75
C ASN A 107 -12.98 17.94 7.56
N LYS A 108 -12.19 19.00 7.81
CA LYS A 108 -11.76 19.93 6.77
C LYS A 108 -10.86 19.26 5.72
N ARG A 109 -9.94 18.39 6.12
CA ARG A 109 -9.02 17.72 5.18
C ARG A 109 -9.72 16.62 4.39
N LEU A 110 -10.53 15.81 5.07
CA LEU A 110 -11.28 14.75 4.42
C LEU A 110 -12.27 15.33 3.43
N HIS A 111 -12.94 16.43 3.76
CA HIS A 111 -13.84 17.14 2.86
C HIS A 111 -13.12 17.61 1.58
N LEU A 112 -11.86 18.09 1.67
CA LEU A 112 -11.06 18.43 0.51
C LEU A 112 -10.79 17.22 -0.39
N VAL A 113 -10.47 16.06 0.19
CA VAL A 113 -10.26 14.82 -0.57
C VAL A 113 -11.55 14.36 -1.26
N ILE A 114 -12.68 14.33 -0.53
CA ILE A 114 -13.99 13.94 -1.07
C ILE A 114 -14.41 14.88 -2.20
N ASN A 115 -14.38 16.19 -1.97
CA ASN A 115 -14.73 17.17 -2.99
C ASN A 115 -13.86 17.03 -4.23
N SER A 116 -12.59 16.72 -4.06
CA SER A 116 -11.69 16.46 -5.18
C SER A 116 -12.14 15.22 -5.97
N VAL A 117 -12.49 14.12 -5.30
CA VAL A 117 -13.01 12.92 -5.98
C VAL A 117 -14.30 13.24 -6.71
N VAL A 118 -15.26 13.89 -6.06
CA VAL A 118 -16.54 14.28 -6.65
C VAL A 118 -16.33 15.23 -7.84
N HIS A 119 -15.39 16.16 -7.75
CA HIS A 119 -15.06 17.07 -8.85
C HIS A 119 -14.44 16.36 -10.06
N TRP A 120 -13.79 15.21 -9.87
CA TRP A 120 -13.22 14.42 -10.96
C TRP A 120 -14.23 13.58 -11.72
N LEU A 121 -15.35 13.21 -11.10
CA LEU A 121 -16.33 12.31 -11.72
C LEU A 121 -16.81 12.80 -13.10
N PRO A 122 -17.18 14.08 -13.29
CA PRO A 122 -17.59 14.59 -14.60
C PRO A 122 -16.45 14.62 -15.64
N PRO A 123 -15.22 15.09 -15.31
CA PRO A 123 -14.08 15.03 -16.23
C PRO A 123 -13.70 13.60 -16.62
N VAL A 124 -13.71 12.66 -15.67
CA VAL A 124 -13.36 11.25 -15.91
C VAL A 124 -14.33 10.60 -16.89
N SER A 125 -15.63 10.89 -16.80
CA SER A 125 -16.64 10.37 -17.72
C SER A 125 -16.47 10.85 -19.16
N LYS A 126 -15.73 11.95 -19.37
CA LYS A 126 -15.44 12.56 -20.68
C LYS A 126 -14.03 12.23 -21.19
N LEU A 127 -13.20 11.54 -20.40
CA LEU A 127 -11.84 11.18 -20.86
C LEU A 127 -11.91 10.24 -22.05
N GLU A 128 -11.09 10.53 -23.07
CA GLU A 128 -10.86 9.60 -24.15
C GLU A 128 -10.21 8.31 -23.61
N GLN A 129 -10.81 7.18 -23.92
CA GLN A 129 -10.35 5.86 -23.46
C GLN A 129 -8.88 5.57 -23.83
N SER A 130 -8.48 6.03 -25.04
CA SER A 130 -7.10 5.89 -25.52
C SER A 130 -6.09 6.59 -24.62
N ASN A 131 -6.36 7.85 -24.26
CA ASN A 131 -5.48 8.64 -23.39
C ASN A 131 -5.39 8.05 -21.97
N PHE A 132 -6.51 7.57 -21.43
CA PHE A 132 -6.51 6.91 -20.15
C PHE A 132 -5.71 5.61 -20.18
N ALA A 133 -5.89 4.76 -21.21
CA ALA A 133 -5.18 3.51 -21.38
C ALA A 133 -3.65 3.69 -21.42
N VAL A 134 -3.17 4.69 -22.19
CA VAL A 134 -1.74 5.02 -22.28
C VAL A 134 -1.19 5.45 -20.92
N ARG A 135 -1.88 6.37 -20.24
CA ARG A 135 -1.47 6.85 -18.92
C ARG A 135 -1.46 5.74 -17.88
N TYR A 136 -2.46 4.86 -17.93
CA TYR A 136 -2.52 3.70 -17.05
C TYR A 136 -1.35 2.74 -17.28
N SER A 137 -1.03 2.43 -18.56
CA SER A 137 0.12 1.58 -18.90
C SER A 137 1.45 2.15 -18.40
N LEU A 138 1.65 3.47 -18.54
CA LEU A 138 2.82 4.15 -18.01
C LEU A 138 2.90 4.09 -16.48
N LEU A 139 1.77 4.23 -15.80
CA LEU A 139 1.70 4.13 -14.35
C LEU A 139 1.98 2.70 -13.87
N GLN A 140 1.46 1.69 -14.58
CA GLN A 140 1.79 0.29 -14.31
C GLN A 140 3.30 0.03 -14.48
N LEU A 141 3.87 0.44 -15.61
CA LEU A 141 5.30 0.26 -15.86
C LEU A 141 6.14 0.90 -14.76
N ARG A 142 5.82 2.12 -14.36
CA ARG A 142 6.49 2.82 -13.25
C ARG A 142 6.33 2.07 -11.93
N SER A 143 5.16 1.54 -11.66
CA SER A 143 4.88 0.79 -10.42
C SER A 143 5.71 -0.49 -10.34
N TRP A 144 5.76 -1.28 -11.42
CA TRP A 144 6.56 -2.50 -11.50
C TRP A 144 8.07 -2.21 -11.44
N THR A 145 8.52 -1.12 -12.08
CA THR A 145 9.92 -0.68 -12.03
C THR A 145 10.32 -0.34 -10.59
N LEU A 146 9.50 0.46 -9.89
CA LEU A 146 9.75 0.80 -8.49
C LEU A 146 9.79 -0.45 -7.60
N LEU A 147 8.87 -1.39 -7.80
CA LEU A 147 8.84 -2.64 -7.04
C LEU A 147 10.13 -3.43 -7.24
N ARG A 148 10.57 -3.60 -8.50
CA ARG A 148 11.84 -4.26 -8.84
C ARG A 148 13.06 -3.56 -8.21
N GLU A 149 13.11 -2.24 -8.24
CA GLU A 149 14.21 -1.48 -7.61
C GLU A 149 14.26 -1.72 -6.10
N ARG A 150 13.12 -1.72 -5.41
CA ARG A 150 13.05 -2.00 -3.97
C ARG A 150 13.44 -3.43 -3.64
N LEU A 151 13.05 -4.38 -4.48
CA LEU A 151 13.46 -5.77 -4.37
C LEU A 151 14.99 -5.92 -4.48
N MET A 152 15.60 -5.36 -5.54
CA MET A 152 17.05 -5.38 -5.72
C MET A 152 17.79 -4.70 -4.58
N GLN A 153 17.24 -3.62 -4.01
CA GLN A 153 17.83 -2.97 -2.84
C GLN A 153 17.84 -3.89 -1.62
N LEU A 154 16.73 -4.59 -1.35
CA LEU A 154 16.64 -5.55 -0.26
C LEU A 154 17.63 -6.71 -0.45
N GLU A 155 17.71 -7.28 -1.65
CA GLU A 155 18.64 -8.37 -1.98
C GLU A 155 20.11 -7.99 -1.74
N ARG A 156 20.51 -6.77 -2.14
CA ARG A 156 21.88 -6.28 -1.88
C ARG A 156 22.18 -6.19 -0.38
N LEU A 157 21.23 -5.72 0.41
CA LEU A 157 21.40 -5.62 1.86
C LEU A 157 21.48 -6.99 2.52
N LEU A 158 20.70 -7.97 2.05
CA LEU A 158 20.77 -9.35 2.54
C LEU A 158 22.09 -10.03 2.24
N ALA A 159 22.69 -9.76 1.08
CA ALA A 159 23.99 -10.31 0.72
C ALA A 159 25.14 -9.81 1.64
N GLY A 160 24.96 -8.63 2.26
CA GLY A 160 25.95 -8.03 3.18
C GLY A 160 25.64 -8.18 4.67
N SER A 161 24.51 -8.83 5.06
CA SER A 161 24.07 -8.85 6.45
C SER A 161 23.74 -10.27 6.91
N SER A 162 24.38 -10.70 8.01
CA SER A 162 24.16 -12.02 8.63
C SER A 162 23.01 -12.04 9.65
N SER A 163 22.53 -10.89 10.09
CA SER A 163 21.48 -10.77 11.11
C SER A 163 20.45 -9.70 10.77
N ALA A 164 19.24 -9.84 11.31
CA ALA A 164 18.21 -8.83 11.16
C ALA A 164 18.65 -7.52 11.80
N ASN A 165 18.73 -6.48 10.99
CA ASN A 165 19.04 -5.14 11.44
C ASN A 165 18.01 -4.14 10.91
N GLU A 166 17.99 -2.98 11.49
CA GLU A 166 17.04 -1.91 11.16
C GLU A 166 17.02 -1.56 9.65
N THR A 167 18.20 -1.60 9.01
CA THR A 167 18.33 -1.26 7.58
C THR A 167 17.62 -2.28 6.70
N VAL A 168 17.77 -3.58 6.98
CA VAL A 168 17.07 -4.66 6.26
C VAL A 168 15.56 -4.54 6.47
N ILE A 169 15.12 -4.33 7.71
CA ILE A 169 13.69 -4.18 8.03
C ILE A 169 13.08 -2.95 7.35
N LYS A 170 13.77 -1.81 7.38
CA LYS A 170 13.33 -0.60 6.66
C LYS A 170 13.26 -0.81 5.15
N SER A 171 14.20 -1.57 4.57
CA SER A 171 14.18 -1.91 3.14
C SER A 171 13.00 -2.84 2.80
N ALA A 172 12.76 -3.86 3.62
CA ALA A 172 11.60 -4.75 3.51
C ALA A 172 10.27 -3.98 3.61
N HIS A 173 10.18 -3.01 4.53
CA HIS A 173 9.02 -2.14 4.65
C HIS A 173 8.79 -1.29 3.38
N ARG A 174 9.86 -0.73 2.79
CA ARG A 174 9.76 0.02 1.52
C ARG A 174 9.30 -0.87 0.37
N LEU A 175 9.78 -2.12 0.30
CA LEU A 175 9.31 -3.11 -0.67
C LEU A 175 7.81 -3.42 -0.45
N ARG A 176 7.39 -3.63 0.79
CA ARG A 176 5.96 -3.82 1.13
C ARG A 176 5.07 -2.67 0.66
N ILE A 177 5.53 -1.43 0.82
CA ILE A 177 4.79 -0.25 0.34
C ILE A 177 4.67 -0.27 -1.19
N ALA A 178 5.73 -0.60 -1.91
CA ALA A 178 5.71 -0.72 -3.37
C ALA A 178 4.74 -1.84 -3.82
N ILE A 179 4.77 -3.01 -3.18
CA ILE A 179 3.83 -4.10 -3.43
C ILE A 179 2.38 -3.64 -3.24
N LYS A 180 2.08 -2.94 -2.14
CA LYS A 180 0.73 -2.40 -1.89
C LYS A 180 0.29 -1.44 -3.00
N GLY A 181 1.17 -0.52 -3.41
CA GLY A 181 0.86 0.43 -4.49
C GLY A 181 0.55 -0.28 -5.80
N THR A 182 1.36 -1.26 -6.19
CA THR A 182 1.15 -2.08 -7.40
C THR A 182 -0.15 -2.88 -7.30
N ARG A 183 -0.43 -3.51 -6.15
CA ARG A 183 -1.65 -4.28 -5.93
C ARG A 183 -2.91 -3.42 -6.07
N TYR A 184 -2.96 -2.26 -5.42
CA TYR A 184 -4.11 -1.37 -5.54
C TYR A 184 -4.31 -0.84 -6.96
N LEU A 185 -3.23 -0.62 -7.70
CA LEU A 185 -3.33 -0.24 -9.10
C LEU A 185 -3.93 -1.36 -9.96
N LEU A 186 -3.56 -2.63 -9.71
CA LEU A 186 -4.13 -3.78 -10.40
C LEU A 186 -5.62 -4.01 -10.02
N GLU A 187 -6.00 -3.80 -8.76
CA GLU A 187 -7.40 -3.84 -8.34
C GLU A 187 -8.27 -2.81 -9.09
N TRP A 188 -7.72 -1.63 -9.37
CA TRP A 188 -8.39 -0.65 -10.24
C TRP A 188 -8.53 -1.16 -11.68
N GLN A 189 -7.52 -1.85 -12.21
CA GLN A 189 -7.62 -2.47 -13.53
C GLN A 189 -8.76 -3.48 -13.61
N GLU A 190 -8.91 -4.35 -12.62
CA GLU A 190 -10.03 -5.29 -12.55
C GLU A 190 -11.38 -4.56 -12.57
N THR A 191 -11.47 -3.45 -11.87
CA THR A 191 -12.68 -2.63 -11.79
C THR A 191 -13.10 -2.09 -13.16
N PHE A 192 -12.19 -1.44 -13.90
CA PHE A 192 -12.56 -0.78 -15.15
C PHE A 192 -12.35 -1.64 -16.41
N ALA A 193 -11.62 -2.72 -16.33
CA ALA A 193 -11.44 -3.64 -17.47
C ALA A 193 -12.47 -4.76 -17.51
N ARG A 194 -13.32 -4.91 -16.48
CA ARG A 194 -14.29 -6.01 -16.28
C ARG A 194 -13.69 -7.39 -16.57
N SER A 195 -12.39 -7.50 -16.58
CA SER A 195 -11.70 -8.76 -16.75
C SER A 195 -11.23 -9.24 -15.40
N ALA A 196 -11.55 -10.46 -15.04
CA ALA A 196 -10.92 -11.14 -13.92
C ALA A 196 -9.43 -11.39 -14.24
N LEU A 197 -8.69 -10.32 -14.41
CA LEU A 197 -7.24 -10.35 -14.29
C LEU A 197 -7.00 -10.67 -12.82
N SER A 198 -6.74 -11.94 -12.53
CA SER A 198 -6.38 -12.29 -11.16
C SER A 198 -5.26 -11.35 -10.73
N VAL A 199 -5.59 -10.43 -9.81
CA VAL A 199 -4.53 -9.70 -9.07
C VAL A 199 -3.54 -10.77 -8.71
N TRP A 200 -2.33 -10.65 -9.19
CA TRP A 200 -1.32 -11.68 -8.96
C TRP A 200 -1.36 -12.09 -7.49
N PRO A 201 -1.91 -13.28 -7.14
CA PRO A 201 -2.22 -13.65 -5.74
C PRO A 201 -1.00 -13.59 -4.86
N GLU A 202 0.17 -13.76 -5.46
CA GLU A 202 1.46 -13.69 -4.82
C GLU A 202 1.78 -12.30 -4.24
N LEU A 203 1.27 -11.20 -4.84
CA LEU A 203 1.48 -9.86 -4.25
C LEU A 203 0.85 -9.75 -2.86
N ARG A 204 -0.29 -10.38 -2.63
CA ARG A 204 -0.93 -10.42 -1.31
C ARG A 204 -0.10 -11.22 -0.32
N LEU A 205 0.32 -12.41 -0.74
CA LEU A 205 1.22 -13.26 0.07
C LEU A 205 2.50 -12.53 0.45
N TRP A 206 3.13 -11.83 -0.50
CA TRP A 206 4.34 -11.04 -0.26
C TRP A 206 4.10 -9.86 0.67
N GLN A 207 2.97 -9.16 0.50
CA GLN A 207 2.57 -8.08 1.40
C GLN A 207 2.46 -8.56 2.84
N ASP A 208 1.90 -9.76 3.07
CA ASP A 208 1.69 -10.32 4.39
C ASP A 208 3.02 -10.80 5.00
N LYS A 209 3.86 -11.50 4.23
CA LYS A 209 5.20 -11.92 4.67
C LYS A 209 6.08 -10.74 5.10
N LEU A 210 6.10 -9.65 4.32
CA LEU A 210 6.85 -8.44 4.65
C LEU A 210 6.16 -7.62 5.75
N GLY A 211 4.84 -7.76 5.90
CA GLY A 211 4.06 -7.15 6.97
C GLY A 211 4.45 -7.69 8.33
N TYR A 212 4.61 -9.00 8.42
CA TYR A 212 5.04 -9.67 9.63
C TYR A 212 6.30 -9.03 10.25
N ALA A 213 7.33 -8.82 9.44
CA ALA A 213 8.57 -8.23 9.93
C ALA A 213 8.42 -6.77 10.40
N SER A 214 7.66 -5.97 9.65
CA SER A 214 7.42 -4.57 10.04
C SER A 214 6.68 -4.47 11.38
N ASP A 215 5.68 -5.31 11.56
CA ASP A 215 4.86 -5.34 12.77
C ASP A 215 5.68 -5.85 13.98
N ARG A 216 6.49 -6.91 13.79
CA ARG A 216 7.40 -7.42 14.81
C ARG A 216 8.48 -6.43 15.20
N TRP A 217 9.07 -5.72 14.24
CA TRP A 217 10.08 -4.71 14.53
C TRP A 217 9.52 -3.56 15.37
N MET A 218 8.32 -3.11 15.08
CA MET A 218 7.65 -2.08 15.87
C MET A 218 7.45 -2.56 17.33
N ILE A 219 7.03 -3.81 17.52
CA ILE A 219 6.84 -4.39 18.87
C ILE A 219 8.18 -4.52 19.59
N VAL A 220 9.25 -5.01 18.91
CA VAL A 220 10.61 -5.07 19.50
C VAL A 220 11.06 -3.70 19.97
N SER A 221 10.88 -2.68 19.14
CA SER A 221 11.26 -1.31 19.49
C SER A 221 10.49 -0.79 20.70
N TRP A 222 9.19 -1.11 20.80
CA TRP A 222 8.39 -0.75 21.95
C TRP A 222 8.83 -1.49 23.22
N LEU A 223 9.09 -2.80 23.15
CA LEU A 223 9.57 -3.61 24.27
C LEU A 223 10.92 -3.12 24.80
N GLN A 224 11.85 -2.74 23.91
CA GLN A 224 13.14 -2.17 24.27
C GLN A 224 13.01 -0.82 25.00
N GLN A 225 12.09 0.04 24.55
CA GLN A 225 11.83 1.34 25.16
C GLN A 225 11.22 1.25 26.58
N HIS A 226 10.59 0.11 26.90
CA HIS A 226 9.93 -0.13 28.17
C HIS A 226 10.67 -1.14 29.05
N ASP A 227 11.96 -1.40 28.77
CA ASP A 227 12.86 -2.27 29.55
C ASP A 227 12.47 -3.77 29.57
N TRP A 228 11.68 -4.24 28.60
CA TRP A 228 11.32 -5.65 28.41
C TRP A 228 12.33 -6.38 27.54
N GLN A 229 13.61 -6.38 27.95
CA GLN A 229 14.74 -6.84 27.15
C GLN A 229 14.66 -8.31 26.77
N GLU A 230 14.24 -9.18 27.66
CA GLU A 230 14.14 -10.62 27.39
C GLU A 230 13.15 -10.91 26.24
N HIS A 231 11.97 -10.28 26.29
CA HIS A 231 10.95 -10.39 25.25
C HIS A 231 11.39 -9.78 23.93
N ALA A 232 12.09 -8.65 23.99
CA ALA A 232 12.66 -7.99 22.80
C ALA A 232 13.72 -8.89 22.12
N LEU A 233 14.59 -9.56 22.90
CA LEU A 233 15.59 -10.50 22.39
C LEU A 233 14.94 -11.74 21.75
N ARG A 234 13.93 -12.33 22.38
CA ARG A 234 13.19 -13.45 21.82
C ARG A 234 12.58 -13.09 20.47
N MET A 235 11.87 -11.98 20.39
CA MET A 235 11.26 -11.52 19.14
C MET A 235 12.30 -11.09 18.09
N GLY A 236 13.45 -10.55 18.50
CA GLY A 236 14.59 -10.28 17.62
C GLY A 236 15.15 -11.53 16.97
N SER A 237 15.14 -12.67 17.69
CA SER A 237 15.53 -13.98 17.14
C SER A 237 14.54 -14.47 16.06
N GLU A 238 13.23 -14.27 16.25
CA GLU A 238 12.20 -14.58 15.25
C GLU A 238 12.41 -13.73 13.96
N LEU A 239 12.74 -12.45 14.10
CA LEU A 239 13.06 -11.59 12.97
C LEU A 239 14.33 -12.04 12.24
N THR A 240 15.34 -12.52 12.96
CA THR A 240 16.55 -13.07 12.35
C THR A 240 16.24 -14.36 11.57
N GLN A 241 15.38 -15.21 12.10
CA GLN A 241 14.91 -16.41 11.40
C GLN A 241 14.10 -16.04 10.13
N TRP A 242 13.20 -15.07 10.23
CA TRP A 242 12.47 -14.53 9.08
C TRP A 242 13.42 -14.01 8.00
N GLN A 243 14.44 -13.23 8.38
CA GLN A 243 15.43 -12.73 7.44
C GLN A 243 16.15 -13.84 6.69
N ARG A 244 16.52 -14.93 7.38
CA ARG A 244 17.21 -16.08 6.77
C ARG A 244 16.38 -16.80 5.72
N GLN A 245 15.05 -16.69 5.78
CA GLN A 245 14.13 -17.27 4.81
C GLN A 245 13.94 -16.40 3.57
N LEU A 246 14.25 -15.09 3.63
CA LEU A 246 14.05 -14.17 2.51
C LEU A 246 14.76 -14.60 1.21
N PRO A 247 16.04 -15.07 1.22
CA PRO A 247 16.71 -15.51 0.01
C PRO A 247 15.99 -16.65 -0.73
N GLU A 248 15.26 -17.49 -0.01
CA GLU A 248 14.45 -18.58 -0.60
C GLU A 248 13.18 -18.03 -1.28
N TRP A 249 12.64 -16.96 -0.75
CA TRP A 249 11.35 -16.40 -1.19
C TRP A 249 11.48 -15.37 -2.31
N LEU A 250 12.51 -14.50 -2.26
CA LEU A 250 12.66 -13.36 -3.17
C LEU A 250 12.78 -13.74 -4.66
N PRO A 251 13.36 -14.90 -5.07
CA PRO A 251 13.43 -15.29 -6.48
C PRO A 251 12.07 -15.38 -7.16
N SER A 252 11.03 -15.88 -6.49
CA SER A 252 9.68 -15.95 -7.06
C SER A 252 9.09 -14.56 -7.33
N LEU A 253 9.28 -13.62 -6.39
CA LEU A 253 8.85 -12.23 -6.57
C LEU A 253 9.61 -11.55 -7.71
N ARG A 254 10.93 -11.81 -7.81
CA ARG A 254 11.78 -11.28 -8.89
C ARG A 254 11.31 -11.78 -10.26
N HIS A 255 11.04 -13.08 -10.37
CA HIS A 255 10.54 -13.68 -11.61
C HIS A 255 9.24 -13.01 -12.06
N GLY A 256 8.26 -12.90 -11.16
CA GLY A 256 6.99 -12.25 -11.45
C GLY A 256 7.14 -10.77 -11.84
N CYS A 257 8.00 -10.00 -11.14
CA CYS A 257 8.27 -8.61 -11.51
C CYS A 257 8.87 -8.49 -12.92
N ASN A 258 9.86 -9.32 -13.25
CA ASN A 258 10.48 -9.30 -14.57
C ASN A 258 9.50 -9.69 -15.68
N TYR A 259 8.66 -10.70 -15.45
CA TYR A 259 7.61 -11.11 -16.38
C TYR A 259 6.61 -9.97 -16.64
N GLN A 260 6.13 -9.30 -15.59
CA GLN A 260 5.19 -8.17 -15.73
C GLN A 260 5.82 -6.96 -16.43
N LEU A 261 7.10 -6.69 -16.18
CA LEU A 261 7.83 -5.63 -16.88
C LEU A 261 8.00 -5.93 -18.37
N GLN A 262 8.27 -7.18 -18.73
CA GLN A 262 8.34 -7.61 -20.13
C GLN A 262 6.99 -7.46 -20.83
N LEU A 263 5.90 -7.86 -20.19
CA LEU A 263 4.54 -7.68 -20.73
C LEU A 263 4.20 -6.20 -20.92
N SER A 264 4.53 -5.37 -19.93
CA SER A 264 4.24 -3.93 -19.96
C SER A 264 5.07 -3.18 -21.01
N SER A 265 6.34 -3.55 -21.22
CA SER A 265 7.22 -2.96 -22.23
C SER A 265 6.85 -3.42 -23.65
N GLY A 266 6.45 -4.67 -23.83
CA GLY A 266 6.01 -5.20 -25.12
C GLY A 266 4.69 -4.60 -25.62
N THR A 267 3.81 -4.21 -24.71
CA THR A 267 2.56 -3.49 -25.04
C THR A 267 2.79 -2.02 -25.41
N SER A 268 3.83 -1.39 -24.88
CA SER A 268 4.12 0.04 -25.08
C SER A 268 4.74 0.35 -26.45
N LEU A 269 5.50 -0.58 -27.04
CA LEU A 269 6.31 -0.28 -28.23
C LEU A 269 5.69 -0.77 -29.57
N SER A 270 4.80 -1.75 -29.55
CA SER A 270 4.25 -2.31 -30.79
C SER A 270 2.99 -1.61 -31.30
N GLY A 271 2.32 -0.79 -30.48
CA GLY A 271 1.05 -0.12 -30.85
C GLY A 271 1.18 1.27 -31.47
N TYR A 272 2.34 1.91 -31.36
CA TYR A 272 2.49 3.33 -31.73
C TYR A 272 3.48 3.61 -32.88
N PHE A 273 4.13 2.59 -33.45
CA PHE A 273 5.06 2.77 -34.56
C PHE A 273 4.51 2.42 -35.95
N PHE A 274 3.24 2.07 -36.06
CA PHE A 274 2.59 1.83 -37.35
C PHE A 274 1.22 2.52 -37.41
N HIS A 275 1.22 3.83 -37.64
CA HIS A 275 0.24 4.54 -38.49
C HIS A 275 0.75 5.94 -38.78
#